data_d9718f734cee8903c2376c0678fd75ca
#
_entry.id   d9718f734cee8903c2376c0678fd75ca
#
_cell.length_a   1.000
_cell.length_b   1.000
_cell.length_c   1.000
_cell.angle_alpha   90.00
_cell.angle_beta   90.00
_cell.angle_gamma   90.00
#
_symmetry.space_group_name_H-M   'P 1'
#
loop_
_entity.id
_entity.type
_entity.pdbx_description
1 polymer ?
#
loop_
_entity_poly.entity_id
_entity_poly.type
_entity_poly.pdbx_seq_one_letter_code
_entity_poly.pdbx_strand_id
1 'polypeptide(L)'
;IERASVVIDCTPKGIGHENKLKYYENFSNKVKGFIAQGSENGFGKKYARGINDNALTPEDKFIQIVSCNTHNISCLTKTLAFNGDSNNNLDKGDFICIRRANDLSQEESFIPAPKVGIHEDEKFGTHHAKDAHGLFSTIGENLNLYSSAMKVNSQYMHILRFKLSLNESMHIDDLKSRLIENPLIALTTKDMTSSVFSFGRDHGHYGRILNQTVIVEQSLNINNGNEITGFCFTPQDGNSILSSIAAAEWMLYPHSYEDKIQCLSHLFFNII
;
A
#
# COMPACT_ATOMS: atom_id res chain seq x y z
N ILE A 1 3.92 25.25 12.00
CA ILE A 1 4.11 24.07 12.85
C ILE A 1 3.60 24.35 14.28
N GLU A 2 3.93 25.46 14.90
CA GLU A 2 3.56 25.79 16.31
C GLU A 2 2.06 25.65 16.64
N ARG A 3 1.17 25.81 15.64
CA ARG A 3 -0.28 25.74 15.79
C ARG A 3 -0.85 24.41 15.28
N ALA A 4 0.00 23.53 14.76
CA ALA A 4 -0.43 22.24 14.23
C ALA A 4 -0.52 21.20 15.35
N SER A 5 -1.57 20.36 15.32
CA SER A 5 -1.67 19.17 16.16
C SER A 5 -0.92 17.98 15.54
N VAL A 6 -1.02 17.81 14.22
CA VAL A 6 -0.31 16.82 13.40
C VAL A 6 0.19 17.52 12.14
N VAL A 7 1.32 17.10 11.62
CA VAL A 7 1.88 17.59 10.35
C VAL A 7 1.95 16.42 9.37
N ILE A 8 1.39 16.61 8.18
CA ILE A 8 1.54 15.67 7.05
C ILE A 8 2.44 16.34 6.01
N ASP A 9 3.64 15.78 5.82
CA ASP A 9 4.60 16.25 4.84
C ASP A 9 4.36 15.55 3.50
N CYS A 10 3.96 16.33 2.50
CA CYS A 10 3.74 15.88 1.12
C CYS A 10 4.76 16.52 0.15
N THR A 11 5.91 16.94 0.65
CA THR A 11 6.97 17.54 -0.16
C THR A 11 7.66 16.50 -1.06
N PRO A 12 8.38 16.92 -2.10
CA PRO A 12 9.15 16.02 -2.96
C PRO A 12 10.18 15.21 -2.18
N LYS A 13 10.59 14.08 -2.77
CA LYS A 13 11.57 13.14 -2.19
C LYS A 13 12.81 13.86 -1.64
N GLY A 14 13.16 13.53 -0.39
CA GLY A 14 14.31 14.05 0.35
C GLY A 14 14.02 15.31 1.18
N ILE A 15 13.06 16.13 0.75
CA ILE A 15 12.69 17.37 1.46
C ILE A 15 12.06 17.08 2.82
N GLY A 16 11.28 15.99 2.93
CA GLY A 16 10.70 15.57 4.22
C GLY A 16 11.77 15.29 5.27
N HIS A 17 12.88 14.64 4.89
CA HIS A 17 14.04 14.44 5.78
C HIS A 17 14.71 15.76 6.18
N GLU A 18 14.90 16.65 5.23
CA GLU A 18 15.44 17.99 5.52
C GLU A 18 14.53 18.75 6.50
N ASN A 19 13.22 18.72 6.25
CA ASN A 19 12.22 19.33 7.13
C ASN A 19 12.22 18.71 8.53
N LYS A 20 12.40 17.38 8.63
CA LYS A 20 12.51 16.68 9.91
C LYS A 20 13.63 17.23 10.73
N LEU A 21 14.84 17.25 10.18
CA LEU A 21 16.04 17.73 10.89
C LEU A 21 15.98 19.23 11.21
N LYS A 22 15.50 20.03 10.26
CA LYS A 22 15.52 21.49 10.38
C LYS A 22 14.41 22.04 11.27
N TYR A 23 13.23 21.39 11.25
CA TYR A 23 12.04 21.93 11.87
C TYR A 23 11.35 20.95 12.82
N TYR A 24 11.04 19.71 12.39
CA TYR A 24 10.09 18.87 13.10
C TYR A 24 10.61 18.35 14.43
N GLU A 25 11.88 18.01 14.51
CA GLU A 25 12.50 17.54 15.76
C GLU A 25 12.39 18.59 16.89
N ASN A 26 12.49 19.89 16.55
CA ASN A 26 12.34 20.99 17.50
C ASN A 26 10.92 21.15 18.03
N PHE A 27 9.91 20.60 17.35
CA PHE A 27 8.51 20.67 17.72
C PHE A 27 7.94 19.33 18.20
N SER A 28 8.75 18.29 18.32
CA SER A 28 8.31 16.93 18.70
C SER A 28 7.61 16.85 20.05
N ASN A 29 7.89 17.78 20.96
CA ASN A 29 7.24 17.89 22.26
C ASN A 29 5.91 18.69 22.24
N LYS A 30 5.64 19.43 21.14
CA LYS A 30 4.45 20.30 21.02
C LYS A 30 3.43 19.70 20.05
N VAL A 31 3.89 19.08 18.97
CA VAL A 31 3.08 18.44 17.93
C VAL A 31 2.89 16.96 18.30
N LYS A 32 1.71 16.41 18.07
CA LYS A 32 1.41 15.01 18.39
C LYS A 32 2.22 14.06 17.53
N GLY A 33 2.44 14.42 16.26
CA GLY A 33 3.32 13.68 15.37
C GLY A 33 3.44 14.25 13.97
N PHE A 34 4.36 13.65 13.21
CA PHE A 34 4.74 14.03 11.87
C PHE A 34 4.64 12.80 10.96
N ILE A 35 4.02 12.99 9.81
CA ILE A 35 3.76 11.94 8.83
C ILE A 35 4.42 12.35 7.52
N ALA A 36 5.22 11.46 6.91
CA ALA A 36 5.77 11.66 5.58
C ALA A 36 5.32 10.56 4.61
N GLN A 37 5.39 10.84 3.32
CA GLN A 37 4.93 9.94 2.27
C GLN A 37 6.02 8.95 1.83
N GLY A 38 5.65 7.95 1.04
CA GLY A 38 6.44 6.76 0.72
C GLY A 38 7.83 6.97 0.14
N SER A 39 8.14 8.15 -0.40
CA SER A 39 9.47 8.49 -0.89
C SER A 39 10.51 8.81 0.22
N GLU A 40 10.05 9.04 1.44
CA GLU A 40 10.87 9.44 2.59
C GLU A 40 11.30 8.24 3.44
N ASN A 41 11.98 7.26 2.80
CA ASN A 41 12.40 6.03 3.49
C ASN A 41 13.31 6.34 4.69
N GLY A 42 12.92 5.80 5.88
CA GLY A 42 13.63 6.06 7.15
C GLY A 42 13.18 7.31 7.90
N PHE A 43 12.16 8.02 7.42
CA PHE A 43 11.59 9.18 8.12
C PHE A 43 11.06 8.81 9.51
N GLY A 44 10.42 7.66 9.64
CA GLY A 44 9.86 7.15 10.88
C GLY A 44 9.43 5.70 10.76
N LYS A 45 8.59 5.24 11.69
CA LYS A 45 8.00 3.90 11.63
C LYS A 45 7.17 3.76 10.36
N LYS A 46 7.43 2.70 9.58
CA LYS A 46 6.62 2.38 8.39
C LYS A 46 5.20 2.03 8.81
N TYR A 47 4.23 2.55 8.05
CA TYR A 47 2.82 2.32 8.32
C TYR A 47 1.99 2.14 7.06
N ALA A 48 1.07 1.19 7.12
CA ALA A 48 -0.01 0.99 6.16
C ALA A 48 -1.27 0.54 6.89
N ARG A 49 -2.38 1.23 6.66
CA ARG A 49 -3.68 0.90 7.24
C ARG A 49 -4.10 -0.54 6.91
N GLY A 50 -4.56 -1.28 7.91
CA GLY A 50 -4.98 -2.68 7.80
C GLY A 50 -3.82 -3.69 7.86
N ILE A 51 -2.57 -3.22 7.88
CA ILE A 51 -1.40 -4.11 7.92
C ILE A 51 -0.78 -4.15 9.31
N ASN A 52 -0.40 -3.01 9.84
CA ASN A 52 0.34 -2.92 11.10
C ASN A 52 -0.23 -1.86 12.05
N ASP A 53 -1.53 -1.69 12.06
CA ASP A 53 -2.22 -0.74 12.95
C ASP A 53 -1.83 -0.95 14.42
N ASN A 54 -1.71 -2.21 14.83
CA ASN A 54 -1.35 -2.60 16.20
C ASN A 54 0.13 -2.35 16.56
N ALA A 55 0.98 -2.00 15.59
CA ALA A 55 2.39 -1.70 15.85
C ALA A 55 2.62 -0.23 16.24
N LEU A 56 1.62 0.62 16.10
CA LEU A 56 1.74 2.02 16.48
C LEU A 56 1.71 2.19 18.00
N THR A 57 2.66 2.95 18.53
CA THR A 57 2.79 3.24 19.96
C THR A 57 2.86 4.75 20.22
N PRO A 58 2.51 5.25 21.40
CA PRO A 58 2.54 6.69 21.71
C PRO A 58 3.90 7.37 21.50
N GLU A 59 4.97 6.58 21.46
CA GLU A 59 6.34 7.03 21.19
C GLU A 59 6.62 7.29 19.71
N ASP A 60 5.76 6.78 18.81
CA ASP A 60 5.91 6.94 17.36
C ASP A 60 5.54 8.35 16.90
N LYS A 61 6.45 9.30 17.13
CA LYS A 61 6.29 10.71 16.73
C LYS A 61 6.48 10.94 15.24
N PHE A 62 7.18 10.03 14.56
CA PHE A 62 7.46 10.10 13.13
C PHE A 62 6.95 8.82 12.45
N ILE A 63 6.06 8.98 11.49
CA ILE A 63 5.46 7.88 10.71
C ILE A 63 5.76 8.09 9.23
N GLN A 64 6.20 7.03 8.57
CA GLN A 64 6.36 6.97 7.12
C GLN A 64 5.22 6.14 6.53
N ILE A 65 4.35 6.77 5.76
CA ILE A 65 3.35 6.05 4.96
C ILE A 65 4.09 5.36 3.82
N VAL A 66 3.94 4.06 3.66
CA VAL A 66 4.62 3.31 2.58
C VAL A 66 4.05 3.66 1.19
N SER A 67 4.75 3.29 0.12
CA SER A 67 4.33 3.60 -1.24
C SER A 67 3.06 2.83 -1.66
N CYS A 68 2.37 3.32 -2.70
CA CYS A 68 1.13 2.71 -3.20
C CYS A 68 1.28 1.24 -3.59
N ASN A 69 2.38 0.85 -4.26
CA ASN A 69 2.65 -0.54 -4.60
C ASN A 69 3.01 -1.37 -3.36
N THR A 70 3.69 -0.78 -2.38
CA THR A 70 3.98 -1.45 -1.10
C THR A 70 2.69 -1.73 -0.33
N HIS A 71 1.72 -0.80 -0.32
CA HIS A 71 0.38 -1.06 0.23
C HIS A 71 -0.29 -2.25 -0.45
N ASN A 72 -0.29 -2.26 -1.79
CA ASN A 72 -0.91 -3.33 -2.57
C ASN A 72 -0.27 -4.70 -2.27
N ILE A 73 1.06 -4.81 -2.33
CA ILE A 73 1.82 -6.01 -1.98
C ILE A 73 1.46 -6.47 -0.56
N SER A 74 1.47 -5.56 0.40
CA SER A 74 1.25 -5.90 1.80
C SER A 74 -0.20 -6.33 2.08
N CYS A 75 -1.17 -5.66 1.46
CA CYS A 75 -2.58 -6.02 1.59
C CYS A 75 -2.86 -7.41 1.05
N LEU A 76 -2.36 -7.72 -0.17
CA LEU A 76 -2.47 -9.06 -0.76
C LEU A 76 -1.82 -10.13 0.12
N THR A 77 -0.59 -9.87 0.56
CA THR A 77 0.18 -10.82 1.38
C THR A 77 -0.54 -11.11 2.69
N LYS A 78 -0.96 -10.06 3.42
CA LYS A 78 -1.67 -10.25 4.70
C LYS A 78 -2.99 -11.00 4.51
N THR A 79 -3.78 -10.63 3.51
CA THR A 79 -5.11 -11.23 3.28
C THR A 79 -5.03 -12.69 2.84
N LEU A 80 -4.10 -13.01 1.96
CA LEU A 80 -4.05 -14.34 1.33
C LEU A 80 -3.12 -15.32 2.04
N ALA A 81 -2.09 -14.83 2.74
CA ALA A 81 -1.10 -15.70 3.34
C ALA A 81 -1.15 -15.77 4.87
N PHE A 82 -1.96 -14.93 5.54
CA PHE A 82 -2.09 -14.99 6.98
C PHE A 82 -3.43 -15.62 7.39
N ASN A 83 -3.39 -16.47 8.42
CA ASN A 83 -4.56 -17.01 9.09
C ASN A 83 -4.76 -16.24 10.41
N GLY A 84 -5.54 -15.13 10.36
CA GLY A 84 -5.59 -14.15 11.44
C GLY A 84 -4.33 -13.28 11.52
N ASP A 85 -4.08 -12.68 12.68
CA ASP A 85 -3.01 -11.67 12.80
C ASP A 85 -1.59 -12.24 12.94
N SER A 86 -1.44 -13.51 13.30
CA SER A 86 -0.13 -14.07 13.71
C SER A 86 0.25 -15.42 13.10
N ASN A 87 -0.59 -16.01 12.27
CA ASN A 87 -0.25 -17.29 11.63
C ASN A 87 0.11 -17.08 10.16
N ASN A 88 1.38 -16.90 9.90
CA ASN A 88 1.94 -16.66 8.57
C ASN A 88 2.12 -17.99 7.81
N ASN A 89 1.38 -18.16 6.74
CA ASN A 89 1.43 -19.31 5.82
C ASN A 89 2.25 -19.02 4.54
N LEU A 90 2.91 -17.85 4.43
CA LEU A 90 3.72 -17.50 3.26
C LEU A 90 5.04 -18.25 3.26
N ASP A 91 5.33 -18.98 2.19
CA ASP A 91 6.67 -19.45 1.84
C ASP A 91 7.43 -18.37 1.06
N LYS A 92 6.83 -17.87 -0.04
CA LYS A 92 7.42 -16.82 -0.88
C LYS A 92 6.37 -15.96 -1.57
N GLY A 93 6.61 -14.65 -1.60
CA GLY A 93 5.87 -13.68 -2.42
C GLY A 93 6.74 -13.13 -3.55
N ASP A 94 6.25 -13.22 -4.79
CA ASP A 94 6.91 -12.68 -5.98
C ASP A 94 5.97 -11.74 -6.75
N PHE A 95 6.45 -10.52 -7.03
CA PHE A 95 5.64 -9.43 -7.55
C PHE A 95 6.29 -8.74 -8.75
N ILE A 96 5.48 -8.42 -9.76
CA ILE A 96 5.92 -7.58 -10.88
C ILE A 96 5.08 -6.31 -10.89
N CYS A 97 5.71 -5.19 -10.56
CA CYS A 97 5.09 -3.87 -10.58
C CYS A 97 5.19 -3.26 -11.98
N ILE A 98 4.09 -3.27 -12.72
CA ILE A 98 3.97 -2.64 -14.04
C ILE A 98 3.49 -1.20 -13.80
N ARG A 99 4.45 -0.26 -13.81
CA ARG A 99 4.20 1.12 -13.42
C ARG A 99 3.77 1.95 -14.62
N ARG A 100 2.78 2.80 -14.42
CA ARG A 100 2.43 3.85 -15.37
C ARG A 100 3.63 4.78 -15.65
N ALA A 101 3.57 5.52 -16.75
CA ALA A 101 4.67 6.40 -17.20
C ALA A 101 5.01 7.47 -16.16
N ASN A 102 4.01 8.25 -15.73
CA ASN A 102 4.16 9.36 -14.78
C ASN A 102 3.04 9.35 -13.75
N ASP A 103 3.25 10.01 -12.61
CA ASP A 103 2.19 10.34 -11.68
C ASP A 103 1.25 11.41 -12.28
N LEU A 104 -0.01 11.44 -11.83
CA LEU A 104 -1.04 12.31 -12.45
C LEU A 104 -0.67 13.80 -12.41
N SER A 105 0.15 14.20 -11.45
CA SER A 105 0.62 15.59 -11.28
C SER A 105 1.99 15.87 -11.88
N GLN A 106 2.61 14.89 -12.55
CA GLN A 106 3.95 15.04 -13.11
C GLN A 106 3.87 15.21 -14.63
N GLU A 107 4.54 16.22 -15.13
CA GLU A 107 4.72 16.49 -16.56
C GLU A 107 6.07 15.97 -17.07
N GLU A 108 6.69 15.02 -16.34
CA GLU A 108 8.02 14.55 -16.65
C GLU A 108 8.05 13.54 -17.80
N SER A 109 9.12 13.57 -18.50
CA SER A 109 9.70 12.68 -19.48
C SER A 109 8.77 11.69 -20.20
N PHE A 110 8.63 11.90 -21.48
CA PHE A 110 8.06 10.97 -22.43
C PHE A 110 8.75 9.59 -22.34
N ILE A 111 7.96 8.53 -22.20
CA ILE A 111 8.42 7.16 -22.25
C ILE A 111 7.93 6.53 -23.55
N PRO A 112 8.79 6.39 -24.56
CA PRO A 112 8.38 5.94 -25.89
C PRO A 112 8.03 4.45 -25.95
N ALA A 113 8.59 3.65 -25.04
CA ALA A 113 8.41 2.20 -25.00
C ALA A 113 8.52 1.67 -23.55
N PRO A 114 8.02 0.47 -23.25
CA PRO A 114 8.21 -0.17 -21.95
C PRO A 114 9.68 -0.27 -21.55
N LYS A 115 9.98 0.08 -20.31
CA LYS A 115 11.34 0.08 -19.76
C LYS A 115 11.39 -0.80 -18.51
N VAL A 116 12.31 -1.78 -18.51
CA VAL A 116 12.57 -2.65 -17.36
C VAL A 116 13.33 -1.87 -16.27
N GLY A 117 12.91 -2.03 -15.02
CA GLY A 117 13.62 -1.51 -13.84
C GLY A 117 14.87 -2.34 -13.53
N ILE A 118 15.88 -1.69 -12.98
CA ILE A 118 17.09 -2.36 -12.49
C ILE A 118 16.81 -2.86 -11.06
N HIS A 119 17.29 -4.06 -10.75
CA HIS A 119 17.28 -4.58 -9.39
C HIS A 119 18.44 -3.94 -8.61
N GLU A 120 18.09 -3.24 -7.54
CA GLU A 120 19.05 -2.52 -6.68
C GLU A 120 19.43 -3.33 -5.43
N ASP A 121 18.71 -4.43 -5.17
CA ASP A 121 18.86 -5.25 -3.99
C ASP A 121 18.76 -6.74 -4.39
N GLU A 122 19.79 -7.54 -4.05
CA GLU A 122 19.84 -8.95 -4.40
C GLU A 122 18.74 -9.78 -3.72
N LYS A 123 18.38 -9.43 -2.49
CA LYS A 123 17.38 -10.14 -1.69
C LYS A 123 15.95 -9.77 -2.09
N PHE A 124 15.69 -8.50 -2.36
CA PHE A 124 14.33 -7.99 -2.55
C PHE A 124 14.01 -7.55 -3.98
N GLY A 125 15.02 -7.44 -4.85
CA GLY A 125 14.90 -6.94 -6.21
C GLY A 125 14.70 -5.43 -6.25
N THR A 126 13.49 -4.94 -5.96
CA THR A 126 13.18 -3.50 -5.89
C THR A 126 12.78 -3.06 -4.48
N HIS A 127 12.78 -1.75 -4.26
CA HIS A 127 12.37 -1.16 -2.97
C HIS A 127 10.96 -1.55 -2.53
N HIS A 128 10.05 -1.95 -3.44
CA HIS A 128 8.66 -2.29 -3.09
C HIS A 128 8.58 -3.49 -2.15
N ALA A 129 9.27 -4.59 -2.47
CA ALA A 129 9.33 -5.77 -1.59
C ALA A 129 10.16 -5.49 -0.32
N LYS A 130 11.25 -4.71 -0.44
CA LYS A 130 12.06 -4.29 0.70
C LYS A 130 11.25 -3.48 1.72
N ASP A 131 10.44 -2.54 1.22
CA ASP A 131 9.59 -1.71 2.08
C ASP A 131 8.44 -2.51 2.69
N ALA A 132 7.84 -3.45 1.93
CA ALA A 132 6.85 -4.37 2.46
C ALA A 132 7.43 -5.27 3.55
N HIS A 133 8.61 -5.86 3.33
CA HIS A 133 9.34 -6.62 4.35
C HIS A 133 9.58 -5.78 5.61
N GLY A 134 10.05 -4.54 5.46
CA GLY A 134 10.25 -3.62 6.58
C GLY A 134 8.96 -3.25 7.30
N LEU A 135 7.84 -3.14 6.57
CA LEU A 135 6.53 -2.92 7.17
C LEU A 135 6.09 -4.11 8.04
N PHE A 136 6.18 -5.35 7.50
CA PHE A 136 5.86 -6.56 8.25
C PHE A 136 6.81 -6.80 9.43
N SER A 137 8.06 -6.37 9.33
CA SER A 137 9.01 -6.45 10.45
C SER A 137 8.56 -5.63 11.67
N THR A 138 7.73 -4.60 11.50
CA THR A 138 7.16 -3.82 12.62
C THR A 138 6.19 -4.63 13.48
N ILE A 139 5.65 -5.72 12.94
CA ILE A 139 4.77 -6.67 13.65
C ILE A 139 5.46 -8.02 13.92
N GLY A 140 6.79 -8.06 13.81
CA GLY A 140 7.59 -9.25 14.11
C GLY A 140 7.68 -10.28 13.00
N GLU A 141 7.15 -10.00 11.81
CA GLU A 141 7.13 -10.94 10.68
C GLU A 141 8.32 -10.72 9.73
N ASN A 142 9.00 -11.81 9.39
CA ASN A 142 10.16 -11.80 8.49
C ASN A 142 9.81 -12.53 7.19
N LEU A 143 9.20 -11.82 6.25
CA LEU A 143 8.64 -12.39 5.04
C LEU A 143 9.67 -12.51 3.90
N ASN A 144 9.60 -13.61 3.16
CA ASN A 144 10.37 -13.83 1.93
C ASN A 144 9.62 -13.19 0.74
N LEU A 145 9.92 -11.93 0.47
CA LEU A 145 9.30 -11.15 -0.60
C LEU A 145 10.33 -10.74 -1.66
N TYR A 146 9.92 -10.78 -2.91
CA TYR A 146 10.71 -10.31 -4.03
C TYR A 146 9.85 -9.50 -5.00
N SER A 147 10.41 -8.45 -5.56
CA SER A 147 9.70 -7.66 -6.57
C SER A 147 10.59 -7.21 -7.71
N SER A 148 10.01 -7.23 -8.91
CA SER A 148 10.56 -6.61 -10.11
C SER A 148 9.66 -5.44 -10.53
N ALA A 149 10.17 -4.52 -11.31
CA ALA A 149 9.39 -3.40 -11.80
C ALA A 149 9.70 -3.11 -13.27
N MET A 150 8.68 -2.59 -13.96
CA MET A 150 8.84 -1.98 -15.28
C MET A 150 7.96 -0.74 -15.37
N LYS A 151 8.35 0.21 -16.21
CA LYS A 151 7.49 1.34 -16.62
C LYS A 151 6.94 1.07 -17.99
N VAL A 152 5.67 1.42 -18.20
CA VAL A 152 5.01 1.38 -19.51
C VAL A 152 4.65 2.79 -19.96
N ASN A 153 4.43 2.96 -21.26
CA ASN A 153 4.11 4.25 -21.88
C ASN A 153 2.62 4.64 -21.77
N SER A 154 1.87 3.97 -20.91
CA SER A 154 0.48 4.29 -20.60
C SER A 154 0.34 4.99 -19.24
N GLN A 155 -0.82 5.61 -19.04
CA GLN A 155 -1.18 6.30 -17.79
C GLN A 155 -2.24 5.51 -17.01
N TYR A 156 -2.91 6.16 -16.10
CA TYR A 156 -3.94 5.70 -15.19
C TYR A 156 -3.38 4.97 -13.96
N MET A 157 -3.60 3.64 -13.80
CA MET A 157 -3.20 2.92 -12.59
C MET A 157 -1.97 2.03 -12.84
N HIS A 158 -1.23 1.72 -11.78
CA HIS A 158 -0.25 0.64 -11.85
C HIS A 158 -0.97 -0.70 -11.89
N ILE A 159 -0.36 -1.66 -12.57
CA ILE A 159 -0.76 -3.07 -12.53
C ILE A 159 0.28 -3.80 -11.68
N LEU A 160 -0.19 -4.69 -10.82
CA LEU A 160 0.67 -5.61 -10.08
C LEU A 160 0.29 -7.05 -10.48
N ARG A 161 1.25 -7.79 -11.01
CA ARG A 161 1.16 -9.24 -11.10
C ARG A 161 1.74 -9.83 -9.83
N PHE A 162 1.02 -10.72 -9.18
CA PHE A 162 1.50 -11.38 -7.97
C PHE A 162 1.52 -12.90 -8.12
N LYS A 163 2.46 -13.52 -7.40
CA LYS A 163 2.52 -14.95 -7.11
C LYS A 163 2.84 -15.10 -5.63
N LEU A 164 1.96 -15.80 -4.91
CA LEU A 164 2.18 -16.18 -3.51
C LEU A 164 2.29 -17.70 -3.44
N SER A 165 3.41 -18.20 -2.96
CA SER A 165 3.60 -19.60 -2.63
C SER A 165 3.32 -19.77 -1.14
N LEU A 166 2.40 -20.67 -0.79
CA LEU A 166 2.01 -20.93 0.60
C LEU A 166 2.61 -22.25 1.08
N ASN A 167 2.83 -22.37 2.39
CA ASN A 167 3.26 -23.62 3.01
C ASN A 167 2.13 -24.68 3.01
N GLU A 168 0.87 -24.24 3.16
CA GLU A 168 -0.32 -25.07 3.14
C GLU A 168 -1.19 -24.78 1.92
N SER A 169 -1.97 -25.78 1.49
CA SER A 169 -2.88 -25.61 0.37
C SER A 169 -4.07 -24.73 0.73
N MET A 170 -4.61 -24.05 -0.29
CA MET A 170 -5.80 -23.21 -0.21
C MET A 170 -6.77 -23.59 -1.33
N HIS A 171 -8.07 -23.64 -1.03
CA HIS A 171 -9.09 -23.79 -2.05
C HIS A 171 -9.49 -22.44 -2.64
N ILE A 172 -9.97 -22.46 -3.89
CA ILE A 172 -10.36 -21.22 -4.60
C ILE A 172 -11.52 -20.50 -3.88
N ASP A 173 -12.40 -21.22 -3.24
CA ASP A 173 -13.52 -20.64 -2.50
C ASP A 173 -13.02 -19.93 -1.22
N ASP A 174 -12.05 -20.51 -0.52
CA ASP A 174 -11.41 -19.88 0.66
C ASP A 174 -10.68 -18.60 0.26
N LEU A 175 -9.96 -18.65 -0.88
CA LEU A 175 -9.31 -17.47 -1.44
C LEU A 175 -10.31 -16.35 -1.71
N LYS A 176 -11.43 -16.66 -2.40
CA LYS A 176 -12.47 -15.68 -2.69
C LYS A 176 -13.13 -15.13 -1.43
N SER A 177 -13.41 -15.99 -0.45
CA SER A 177 -13.98 -15.55 0.83
C SER A 177 -13.07 -14.55 1.54
N ARG A 178 -11.76 -14.83 1.65
CA ARG A 178 -10.78 -13.92 2.26
C ARG A 178 -10.73 -12.56 1.57
N LEU A 179 -10.83 -12.55 0.23
CA LEU A 179 -10.83 -11.30 -0.53
C LEU A 179 -12.10 -10.47 -0.30
N ILE A 180 -13.26 -11.12 -0.23
CA ILE A 180 -14.56 -10.47 -0.01
C ILE A 180 -14.69 -9.95 1.43
N GLU A 181 -14.15 -10.67 2.39
CA GLU A 181 -14.18 -10.30 3.82
C GLU A 181 -13.28 -9.10 4.15
N ASN A 182 -12.27 -8.82 3.33
CA ASN A 182 -11.41 -7.66 3.56
C ASN A 182 -11.97 -6.41 2.87
N PRO A 183 -12.53 -5.43 3.61
CA PRO A 183 -13.13 -4.22 3.03
C PRO A 183 -12.10 -3.32 2.32
N LEU A 184 -10.81 -3.53 2.56
CA LEU A 184 -9.73 -2.79 1.89
C LEU A 184 -9.43 -3.33 0.48
N ILE A 185 -10.07 -4.42 0.07
CA ILE A 185 -9.92 -5.04 -1.24
C ILE A 185 -11.20 -4.84 -2.05
N ALA A 186 -11.05 -4.43 -3.30
CA ALA A 186 -12.13 -4.48 -4.28
C ALA A 186 -11.87 -5.58 -5.30
N LEU A 187 -12.93 -6.25 -5.76
CA LEU A 187 -12.90 -7.14 -6.91
C LEU A 187 -13.41 -6.43 -8.16
N THR A 188 -12.92 -6.80 -9.32
CA THR A 188 -13.39 -6.25 -10.59
C THR A 188 -13.37 -7.30 -11.69
N THR A 189 -14.35 -7.21 -12.59
CA THR A 189 -14.35 -7.92 -13.88
C THR A 189 -13.75 -7.08 -15.02
N LYS A 190 -13.43 -5.79 -14.74
CA LYS A 190 -12.76 -4.91 -15.71
C LYS A 190 -11.29 -5.28 -15.82
N ASP A 191 -10.83 -5.42 -17.04
CA ASP A 191 -9.45 -5.80 -17.38
C ASP A 191 -8.55 -4.61 -17.77
N MET A 192 -9.14 -3.41 -17.93
CA MET A 192 -8.42 -2.18 -18.30
C MET A 192 -8.29 -1.22 -17.12
N THR A 193 -7.08 -0.72 -16.89
CA THR A 193 -6.79 0.30 -15.86
C THR A 193 -7.62 1.57 -16.02
N SER A 194 -7.89 1.98 -17.26
CA SER A 194 -8.73 3.16 -17.56
C SER A 194 -10.17 2.99 -17.10
N SER A 195 -10.73 1.79 -17.16
CA SER A 195 -12.11 1.50 -16.73
C SER A 195 -12.25 1.61 -15.21
N VAL A 196 -11.27 1.09 -14.45
CA VAL A 196 -11.24 1.22 -12.99
C VAL A 196 -10.93 2.67 -12.58
N PHE A 197 -10.05 3.36 -13.30
CA PHE A 197 -9.78 4.77 -13.07
C PHE A 197 -11.04 5.63 -13.29
N SER A 198 -11.81 5.37 -14.35
CA SER A 198 -13.07 6.06 -14.62
C SER A 198 -14.10 5.83 -13.51
N PHE A 199 -14.19 4.61 -12.99
CA PHE A 199 -15.04 4.35 -11.83
C PHE A 199 -14.63 5.20 -10.62
N GLY A 200 -13.33 5.27 -10.31
CA GLY A 200 -12.82 6.11 -9.23
C GLY A 200 -13.12 7.60 -9.46
N ARG A 201 -13.02 8.10 -10.70
CA ARG A 201 -13.40 9.47 -11.06
C ARG A 201 -14.86 9.76 -10.76
N ASP A 202 -15.74 8.80 -11.09
CA ASP A 202 -17.20 9.01 -11.04
C ASP A 202 -17.79 8.76 -9.64
N HIS A 203 -17.19 7.86 -8.86
CA HIS A 203 -17.73 7.39 -7.57
C HIS A 203 -16.81 7.63 -6.37
N GLY A 204 -15.53 7.88 -6.59
CA GLY A 204 -14.56 8.09 -5.52
C GLY A 204 -14.50 9.54 -5.02
N HIS A 205 -13.73 9.76 -3.97
CA HIS A 205 -13.49 11.08 -3.41
C HIS A 205 -12.41 11.80 -4.22
N TYR A 206 -12.76 12.85 -4.94
CA TYR A 206 -11.87 13.54 -5.88
C TYR A 206 -11.16 12.58 -6.85
N GLY A 207 -11.90 11.61 -7.36
CA GLY A 207 -11.37 10.60 -8.29
C GLY A 207 -10.56 9.48 -7.63
N ARG A 208 -10.53 9.36 -6.30
CA ARG A 208 -9.81 8.32 -5.58
C ARG A 208 -10.77 7.36 -4.88
N ILE A 209 -10.49 6.09 -5.00
CA ILE A 209 -11.05 5.02 -4.17
C ILE A 209 -10.03 4.72 -3.06
N LEU A 210 -10.50 4.38 -1.88
CA LEU A 210 -9.63 4.20 -0.71
C LEU A 210 -9.21 2.74 -0.48
N ASN A 211 -9.67 1.81 -1.33
CA ASN A 211 -9.21 0.43 -1.28
C ASN A 211 -7.68 0.33 -1.42
N GLN A 212 -7.08 -0.66 -0.80
CA GLN A 212 -5.63 -0.91 -0.89
C GLN A 212 -5.24 -1.56 -2.22
N THR A 213 -6.14 -2.36 -2.78
CA THR A 213 -5.96 -3.05 -4.07
C THR A 213 -7.30 -3.29 -4.75
N VAL A 214 -7.27 -3.40 -6.09
CA VAL A 214 -8.41 -3.81 -6.92
C VAL A 214 -8.00 -5.06 -7.70
N ILE A 215 -8.56 -6.20 -7.37
CA ILE A 215 -8.18 -7.50 -7.94
C ILE A 215 -9.02 -7.80 -9.18
N VAL A 216 -8.37 -8.17 -10.27
CA VAL A 216 -9.03 -8.65 -11.49
C VAL A 216 -9.44 -10.12 -11.27
N GLU A 217 -10.70 -10.35 -10.95
CA GLU A 217 -11.21 -11.66 -10.50
C GLU A 217 -10.92 -12.80 -11.48
N GLN A 218 -11.09 -12.56 -12.79
CA GLN A 218 -10.86 -13.56 -13.83
C GLN A 218 -9.39 -13.95 -14.00
N SER A 219 -8.45 -13.20 -13.42
CA SER A 219 -7.02 -13.49 -13.44
C SER A 219 -6.55 -14.38 -12.30
N LEU A 220 -7.43 -14.63 -11.30
CA LEU A 220 -7.10 -15.43 -10.13
C LEU A 220 -6.99 -16.92 -10.49
N ASN A 221 -5.91 -17.53 -10.04
CA ASN A 221 -5.69 -18.96 -10.20
C ASN A 221 -4.88 -19.52 -9.02
N ILE A 222 -5.13 -20.79 -8.69
CA ILE A 222 -4.33 -21.55 -7.73
C ILE A 222 -3.70 -22.73 -8.48
N ASN A 223 -2.37 -22.74 -8.57
CA ASN A 223 -1.60 -23.83 -9.13
C ASN A 223 -1.09 -24.73 -8.01
N ASN A 224 -1.01 -26.03 -8.25
CA ASN A 224 -0.48 -27.02 -7.30
C ASN A 224 -1.12 -27.00 -5.91
N GLY A 225 -2.30 -26.37 -5.75
CA GLY A 225 -3.02 -26.23 -4.50
C GLY A 225 -2.47 -25.15 -3.54
N ASN A 226 -1.29 -24.58 -3.79
CA ASN A 226 -0.63 -23.64 -2.87
C ASN A 226 0.06 -22.45 -3.55
N GLU A 227 0.00 -22.34 -4.87
CA GLU A 227 0.55 -21.20 -5.60
C GLU A 227 -0.57 -20.31 -6.11
N ILE A 228 -0.82 -19.20 -5.43
CA ILE A 228 -1.85 -18.21 -5.82
C ILE A 228 -1.24 -17.22 -6.81
N THR A 229 -1.90 -17.02 -7.94
CA THR A 229 -1.47 -16.02 -8.95
C THR A 229 -2.63 -15.16 -9.38
N GLY A 230 -2.33 -13.92 -9.79
CA GLY A 230 -3.33 -13.00 -10.33
C GLY A 230 -2.76 -11.66 -10.70
N PHE A 231 -3.64 -10.82 -11.22
CA PHE A 231 -3.38 -9.41 -11.47
C PHE A 231 -4.29 -8.53 -10.63
N CYS A 232 -3.77 -7.39 -10.24
CA CYS A 232 -4.55 -6.36 -9.58
C CYS A 232 -4.08 -4.97 -10.01
N PHE A 233 -4.95 -3.99 -9.79
CA PHE A 233 -4.64 -2.58 -10.01
C PHE A 233 -4.37 -1.90 -8.67
N THR A 234 -3.40 -0.99 -8.65
CA THR A 234 -3.08 -0.21 -7.47
C THR A 234 -3.89 1.09 -7.51
N PRO A 235 -4.82 1.30 -6.57
CA PRO A 235 -5.58 2.55 -6.47
C PRO A 235 -4.66 3.67 -5.99
N GLN A 236 -3.83 4.15 -6.87
CA GLN A 236 -2.80 5.14 -6.58
C GLN A 236 -3.39 6.40 -5.98
N ASP A 237 -2.70 6.92 -4.99
CA ASP A 237 -3.03 7.98 -4.07
C ASP A 237 -4.11 7.60 -3.04
N GLY A 238 -5.15 6.83 -3.40
CA GLY A 238 -6.24 6.49 -2.50
C GLY A 238 -5.80 5.66 -1.29
N ASN A 239 -4.98 4.63 -1.51
CA ASN A 239 -4.46 3.79 -0.42
C ASN A 239 -3.49 4.56 0.50
N SER A 240 -2.64 5.42 -0.05
CA SER A 240 -1.72 6.27 0.74
C SER A 240 -2.49 7.36 1.50
N ILE A 241 -3.53 7.94 0.89
CA ILE A 241 -4.43 8.91 1.54
C ILE A 241 -5.12 8.27 2.74
N LEU A 242 -5.69 7.07 2.57
CA LEU A 242 -6.32 6.34 3.68
C LEU A 242 -5.35 6.15 4.84
N SER A 243 -4.14 5.69 4.56
CA SER A 243 -3.13 5.46 5.61
C SER A 243 -2.67 6.77 6.27
N SER A 244 -2.58 7.86 5.50
CA SER A 244 -2.25 9.19 6.04
C SER A 244 -3.34 9.70 6.99
N ILE A 245 -4.61 9.52 6.61
CA ILE A 245 -5.75 9.87 7.45
C ILE A 245 -5.75 9.00 8.72
N ALA A 246 -5.60 7.69 8.56
CA ALA A 246 -5.57 6.76 9.70
C ALA A 246 -4.47 7.07 10.70
N ALA A 247 -3.25 7.36 10.22
CA ALA A 247 -2.13 7.76 11.08
C ALA A 247 -2.41 9.09 11.79
N ALA A 248 -2.97 10.08 11.10
CA ALA A 248 -3.31 11.37 11.69
C ALA A 248 -4.42 11.24 12.75
N GLU A 249 -5.48 10.48 12.46
CA GLU A 249 -6.56 10.22 13.41
C GLU A 249 -6.05 9.42 14.62
N TRP A 250 -5.17 8.45 14.41
CA TRP A 250 -4.54 7.71 15.51
C TRP A 250 -3.71 8.65 16.41
N MET A 251 -2.90 9.54 15.85
CA MET A 251 -2.13 10.52 16.63
C MET A 251 -3.02 11.47 17.44
N LEU A 252 -4.19 11.83 16.89
CA LEU A 252 -5.13 12.75 17.53
C LEU A 252 -6.00 12.03 18.57
N TYR A 253 -6.46 10.82 18.25
CA TYR A 253 -7.51 10.08 18.97
C TYR A 253 -7.19 8.58 19.04
N PRO A 254 -6.09 8.16 19.72
CA PRO A 254 -5.58 6.78 19.67
C PRO A 254 -6.60 5.72 20.11
N HIS A 255 -7.57 6.07 20.97
CA HIS A 255 -8.58 5.15 21.49
C HIS A 255 -9.88 5.10 20.68
N SER A 256 -10.08 5.99 19.71
CA SER A 256 -11.32 6.11 18.93
C SER A 256 -11.10 6.38 17.44
N TYR A 257 -9.87 6.29 16.94
CA TYR A 257 -9.56 6.55 15.53
C TYR A 257 -10.23 5.55 14.59
N GLU A 258 -10.41 4.30 15.02
CA GLU A 258 -11.12 3.28 14.25
C GLU A 258 -12.57 3.71 13.95
N ASP A 259 -13.29 4.17 14.97
CA ASP A 259 -14.67 4.65 14.81
C ASP A 259 -14.72 5.88 13.89
N LYS A 260 -13.72 6.76 14.01
CA LYS A 260 -13.64 7.97 13.17
C LYS A 260 -13.41 7.66 11.70
N ILE A 261 -12.59 6.66 11.38
CA ILE A 261 -12.32 6.23 10.00
C ILE A 261 -13.56 5.62 9.35
N GLN A 262 -14.53 5.11 10.12
CA GLN A 262 -15.78 4.55 9.58
C GLN A 262 -16.57 5.57 8.73
N CYS A 263 -16.38 6.88 8.93
CA CYS A 263 -16.99 7.88 8.06
C CYS A 263 -16.54 7.77 6.59
N LEU A 264 -15.42 7.11 6.32
CA LEU A 264 -14.88 6.86 4.98
C LEU A 264 -15.39 5.57 4.35
N SER A 265 -16.20 4.75 5.05
CA SER A 265 -16.63 3.43 4.59
C SER A 265 -17.34 3.45 3.23
N HIS A 266 -18.03 4.55 2.89
CA HIS A 266 -18.69 4.74 1.60
C HIS A 266 -17.71 4.89 0.40
N LEU A 267 -16.41 5.01 0.67
CA LEU A 267 -15.33 5.08 -0.32
C LEU A 267 -14.54 3.77 -0.45
N PHE A 268 -14.97 2.72 0.25
CA PHE A 268 -14.51 1.35 0.09
C PHE A 268 -15.52 0.59 -0.75
N PHE A 269 -15.08 0.10 -1.87
CA PHE A 269 -15.93 -0.63 -2.81
C PHE A 269 -15.58 -2.12 -2.76
N ASN A 270 -16.58 -2.98 -2.63
CA ASN A 270 -16.35 -4.44 -2.70
C ASN A 270 -16.23 -4.90 -4.16
N ILE A 271 -16.96 -4.25 -5.06
CA ILE A 271 -16.99 -4.55 -6.50
C ILE A 271 -16.85 -3.24 -7.28
N ILE A 272 -16.00 -3.23 -8.28
CA ILE A 272 -15.74 -2.09 -9.18
C ILE A 272 -16.00 -2.47 -10.64
#